data_3274353cfce22660937d089b4025021b
#
_entry.id   3274353cfce22660937d089b4025021b
#
_cell.length_a   1.000
_cell.length_b   1.000
_cell.length_c   1.000
_cell.angle_alpha   90.00
_cell.angle_beta   90.00
_cell.angle_gamma   90.00
#
_symmetry.space_group_name_H-M   'P 1'
#
loop_
_entity.id
_entity.type
_entity.pdbx_description
1 polymer ?
#
loop_
_entity_poly.entity_id
_entity_poly.type
_entity_poly.pdbx_seq_one_letter_code
_entity_poly.pdbx_strand_id
1 'polypeptide(L)'
;MVVRELLYSDKEVFINAMVESEHFHRPLIDSPKTDESFDKYFDTSQSEMNKTYLAFKDDDLVGVFNISGIIRGCFQSAYLGYCANQKFAGRGLMSVALKLVLEKIFMELKLHRIEANIQPVNTPSILLVTRNGFIKEGFSQRYLKINNQWLDHFRFALTYEDWVANR
;
A
#
# COMPACT_ATOMS: atom_id res chain seq x y z
N MET A 1 8.49 3.03 -15.27
CA MET A 1 8.00 2.58 -13.94
C MET A 1 7.97 1.06 -13.95
N VAL A 2 8.62 0.45 -12.97
CA VAL A 2 8.62 -1.01 -12.77
C VAL A 2 8.03 -1.29 -11.40
N VAL A 3 7.10 -2.26 -11.32
CA VAL A 3 6.54 -2.76 -10.06
C VAL A 3 6.85 -4.24 -9.94
N ARG A 4 7.50 -4.63 -8.87
CA ARG A 4 7.86 -6.02 -8.58
C ARG A 4 7.77 -6.34 -7.08
N GLU A 5 7.76 -7.62 -6.76
CA GLU A 5 7.81 -8.05 -5.35
C GLU A 5 9.09 -7.59 -4.67
N LEU A 6 8.99 -7.37 -3.36
CA LEU A 6 10.11 -7.07 -2.47
C LEU A 6 11.10 -8.24 -2.45
N LEU A 7 12.37 -7.93 -2.65
CA LEU A 7 13.48 -8.86 -2.51
C LEU A 7 14.33 -8.49 -1.28
N TYR A 8 15.01 -9.46 -0.69
CA TYR A 8 15.89 -9.18 0.45
C TYR A 8 17.04 -8.21 0.08
N SER A 9 17.50 -8.26 -1.17
CA SER A 9 18.50 -7.34 -1.72
C SER A 9 18.05 -5.87 -1.79
N ASP A 10 16.75 -5.59 -1.63
CA ASP A 10 16.23 -4.21 -1.62
C ASP A 10 16.41 -3.50 -0.27
N LYS A 11 16.95 -4.20 0.73
CA LYS A 11 17.06 -3.73 2.11
C LYS A 11 17.60 -2.31 2.24
N GLU A 12 18.73 -2.06 1.61
CA GLU A 12 19.41 -0.76 1.70
C GLU A 12 18.58 0.37 1.08
N VAL A 13 18.11 0.19 -0.15
CA VAL A 13 17.29 1.20 -0.84
C VAL A 13 15.96 1.44 -0.13
N PHE A 14 15.37 0.38 0.45
CA PHE A 14 14.13 0.47 1.22
C PHE A 14 14.33 1.29 2.50
N ILE A 15 15.32 0.91 3.33
CA ILE A 15 15.58 1.58 4.61
C ILE A 15 15.92 3.06 4.37
N ASN A 16 16.79 3.37 3.42
CA ASN A 16 17.16 4.74 3.09
C ASN A 16 15.92 5.58 2.72
N ALA A 17 15.05 5.07 1.84
CA ALA A 17 13.83 5.76 1.45
C ALA A 17 12.87 5.98 2.63
N MET A 18 12.76 5.00 3.56
CA MET A 18 11.89 5.13 4.75
C MET A 18 12.45 6.11 5.77
N VAL A 19 13.77 6.12 5.98
CA VAL A 19 14.45 7.09 6.86
C VAL A 19 14.30 8.52 6.32
N GLU A 20 14.56 8.73 5.04
CA GLU A 20 14.41 10.04 4.39
C GLU A 20 12.97 10.56 4.45
N SER A 21 11.99 9.66 4.42
CA SER A 21 10.56 9.99 4.42
C SER A 21 9.93 9.97 5.82
N GLU A 22 10.68 9.82 6.90
CA GLU A 22 10.15 9.63 8.25
C GLU A 22 9.18 10.74 8.67
N HIS A 23 9.57 12.01 8.51
CA HIS A 23 8.70 13.13 8.87
C HIS A 23 7.42 13.20 8.05
N PHE A 24 7.51 12.80 6.79
CA PHE A 24 6.37 12.71 5.86
C PHE A 24 5.39 11.58 6.25
N HIS A 25 5.91 10.46 6.75
CA HIS A 25 5.11 9.30 7.15
C HIS A 25 4.57 9.37 8.58
N ARG A 26 5.32 9.97 9.52
CA ARG A 26 5.14 9.86 10.97
C ARG A 26 3.70 10.03 11.49
N PRO A 27 2.88 10.96 10.99
CA PRO A 27 1.53 11.09 11.52
C PRO A 27 0.60 9.95 11.09
N LEU A 28 0.94 9.20 10.04
CA LEU A 28 0.02 8.30 9.33
C LEU A 28 0.40 6.83 9.44
N ILE A 29 1.70 6.54 9.39
CA ILE A 29 2.25 5.18 9.43
C ILE A 29 3.61 5.16 10.12
N ASP A 30 4.00 3.98 10.59
CA ASP A 30 5.37 3.67 11.02
C ASP A 30 5.95 2.61 10.07
N SER A 31 7.00 2.98 9.34
CA SER A 31 7.67 2.12 8.36
C SER A 31 8.96 1.55 8.93
N PRO A 32 9.42 0.36 8.50
CA PRO A 32 10.73 -0.18 8.89
C PRO A 32 11.87 0.76 8.50
N LYS A 33 12.75 1.09 9.47
CA LYS A 33 13.86 2.05 9.30
C LYS A 33 15.21 1.50 9.79
N THR A 34 15.22 0.28 10.29
CA THR A 34 16.42 -0.40 10.78
C THR A 34 16.52 -1.78 10.15
N ASP A 35 17.71 -2.37 10.16
CA ASP A 35 17.95 -3.72 9.66
C ASP A 35 17.02 -4.73 10.32
N GLU A 36 16.90 -4.69 11.66
CA GLU A 36 16.04 -5.62 12.39
C GLU A 36 14.56 -5.44 12.05
N SER A 37 14.08 -4.22 11.92
CA SER A 37 12.68 -3.96 11.55
C SER A 37 12.39 -4.35 10.11
N PHE A 38 13.36 -4.17 9.20
CA PHE A 38 13.24 -4.64 7.82
C PHE A 38 13.20 -6.17 7.75
N ASP A 39 14.05 -6.87 8.48
CA ASP A 39 14.09 -8.35 8.46
C ASP A 39 12.74 -8.93 8.89
N LYS A 40 12.16 -8.44 10.00
CA LYS A 40 10.81 -8.82 10.43
C LYS A 40 9.72 -8.52 9.39
N TYR A 41 9.83 -7.35 8.76
CA TYR A 41 8.91 -6.92 7.71
C TYR A 41 9.03 -7.81 6.46
N PHE A 42 10.25 -8.12 6.05
CA PHE A 42 10.53 -9.00 4.91
C PHE A 42 9.96 -10.40 5.17
N ASP A 43 10.24 -11.00 6.33
CA ASP A 43 9.71 -12.32 6.70
C ASP A 43 8.18 -12.34 6.66
N THR A 44 7.53 -11.30 7.19
CA THR A 44 6.07 -11.17 7.12
C THR A 44 5.56 -11.12 5.68
N SER A 45 6.28 -10.40 4.80
CA SER A 45 5.91 -10.25 3.39
C SER A 45 6.02 -11.54 2.58
N GLN A 46 6.76 -12.54 3.06
CA GLN A 46 6.93 -13.83 2.39
C GLN A 46 5.82 -14.84 2.71
N SER A 47 4.88 -14.50 3.59
CA SER A 47 3.77 -15.38 3.93
C SER A 47 2.71 -15.43 2.82
N GLU A 48 1.89 -16.49 2.82
CA GLU A 48 0.77 -16.62 1.87
C GLU A 48 -0.31 -15.54 2.06
N MET A 49 -0.37 -14.95 3.26
CA MET A 49 -1.35 -13.92 3.61
C MET A 49 -0.89 -12.50 3.28
N ASN A 50 0.35 -12.33 2.87
CA ASN A 50 0.92 -11.00 2.62
C ASN A 50 1.77 -10.98 1.36
N LYS A 51 1.75 -9.85 0.66
CA LYS A 51 2.63 -9.55 -0.46
C LYS A 51 3.06 -8.09 -0.38
N THR A 52 4.31 -7.83 -0.65
CA THR A 52 4.82 -6.45 -0.76
C THR A 52 5.36 -6.20 -2.16
N TYR A 53 4.89 -5.14 -2.77
CA TYR A 53 5.39 -4.67 -4.06
C TYR A 53 6.13 -3.35 -3.90
N LEU A 54 7.25 -3.23 -4.58
CA LEU A 54 8.03 -2.01 -4.69
C LEU A 54 7.86 -1.41 -6.09
N ALA A 55 7.64 -0.10 -6.15
CA ALA A 55 7.57 0.66 -7.38
C ALA A 55 8.85 1.46 -7.59
N PHE A 56 9.54 1.23 -8.71
CA PHE A 56 10.76 1.92 -9.10
C PHE A 56 10.55 2.77 -10.34
N LYS A 57 11.15 3.94 -10.34
CA LYS A 57 11.39 4.73 -11.54
C LYS A 57 12.89 4.83 -11.73
N ASP A 58 13.39 4.22 -12.81
CA ASP A 58 14.80 3.95 -13.00
C ASP A 58 15.30 3.12 -11.80
N ASP A 59 16.31 3.55 -11.07
CA ASP A 59 16.82 2.84 -9.87
C ASP A 59 16.26 3.41 -8.55
N ASP A 60 15.42 4.43 -8.61
CA ASP A 60 14.86 5.10 -7.44
C ASP A 60 13.57 4.43 -6.96
N LEU A 61 13.48 4.10 -5.66
CA LEU A 61 12.26 3.63 -5.02
C LEU A 61 11.24 4.77 -4.89
N VAL A 62 10.13 4.66 -5.61
CA VAL A 62 9.02 5.64 -5.62
C VAL A 62 8.03 5.40 -4.50
N GLY A 63 7.73 4.13 -4.22
CA GLY A 63 6.76 3.78 -3.19
C GLY A 63 6.69 2.28 -2.92
N VAL A 64 6.07 1.97 -1.80
CA VAL A 64 5.87 0.61 -1.27
C VAL A 64 4.38 0.34 -1.19
N PHE A 65 3.95 -0.85 -1.59
CA PHE A 65 2.56 -1.30 -1.55
C PHE A 65 2.47 -2.65 -0.84
N ASN A 66 1.72 -2.69 0.25
CA ASN A 66 1.50 -3.87 1.07
C ASN A 66 0.11 -4.43 0.80
N ILE A 67 0.04 -5.66 0.37
CA ILE A 67 -1.19 -6.44 0.29
C ILE A 67 -1.18 -7.37 1.50
N SER A 68 -2.10 -7.19 2.42
CA SER A 68 -2.11 -7.91 3.70
C SER A 68 -3.47 -8.52 4.00
N GLY A 69 -3.48 -9.56 4.83
CA GLY A 69 -4.69 -10.26 5.20
C GLY A 69 -5.38 -10.87 3.99
N ILE A 70 -4.63 -11.51 3.10
CA ILE A 70 -5.18 -12.20 1.93
C ILE A 70 -6.05 -13.36 2.41
N ILE A 71 -7.35 -13.27 2.17
CA ILE A 71 -8.34 -14.29 2.50
C ILE A 71 -8.86 -14.88 1.19
N ARG A 72 -8.74 -16.21 1.05
CA ARG A 72 -9.21 -16.96 -0.10
C ARG A 72 -10.65 -17.46 0.09
N GLY A 73 -11.08 -18.43 -0.66
CA GLY A 73 -12.43 -18.97 -0.61
C GLY A 73 -13.46 -18.00 -1.17
N CYS A 74 -14.57 -17.82 -0.48
CA CYS A 74 -15.64 -16.93 -0.92
C CYS A 74 -15.33 -15.44 -0.76
N PHE A 75 -14.31 -15.07 0.01
CA PHE A 75 -13.91 -13.66 0.17
C PHE A 75 -13.03 -13.14 -0.96
N GLN A 76 -11.99 -13.88 -1.36
CA GLN A 76 -11.01 -13.46 -2.37
C GLN A 76 -10.62 -11.98 -2.21
N SER A 77 -10.27 -11.57 -0.99
CA SER A 77 -10.11 -10.19 -0.59
C SER A 77 -8.82 -9.97 0.21
N ALA A 78 -8.31 -8.74 0.21
CA ALA A 78 -7.17 -8.31 1.01
C ALA A 78 -7.24 -6.81 1.30
N TYR A 79 -6.32 -6.34 2.16
CA TYR A 79 -6.12 -4.93 2.46
C TYR A 79 -4.90 -4.39 1.72
N LEU A 80 -5.02 -3.15 1.24
CA LEU A 80 -3.96 -2.37 0.61
C LEU A 80 -3.48 -1.28 1.55
N GLY A 81 -2.23 -1.38 1.98
CA GLY A 81 -1.47 -0.28 2.59
C GLY A 81 -0.39 0.20 1.64
N TYR A 82 -0.02 1.47 1.72
CA TYR A 82 1.07 2.00 0.90
C TYR A 82 1.71 3.23 1.52
N CYS A 83 2.95 3.48 1.12
CA CYS A 83 3.65 4.73 1.42
C CYS A 83 4.50 5.18 0.22
N ALA A 84 4.57 6.49 0.05
CA ALA A 84 5.40 7.11 -0.97
C ALA A 84 6.77 7.46 -0.42
N ASN A 85 7.81 7.39 -1.25
CA ASN A 85 9.04 8.11 -0.97
C ASN A 85 8.78 9.62 -1.12
N GLN A 86 9.09 10.40 -0.09
CA GLN A 86 8.88 11.85 -0.05
C GLN A 86 9.47 12.57 -1.28
N LYS A 87 10.62 12.12 -1.76
CA LYS A 87 11.29 12.66 -2.97
C LYS A 87 10.37 12.71 -4.19
N PHE A 88 9.39 11.81 -4.27
CA PHE A 88 8.49 11.64 -5.42
C PHE A 88 7.03 12.03 -5.12
N ALA A 89 6.74 12.51 -3.91
CA ALA A 89 5.40 12.92 -3.53
C ALA A 89 4.85 14.06 -4.41
N GLY A 90 3.54 14.07 -4.67
CA GLY A 90 2.87 15.12 -5.43
C GLY A 90 3.11 15.09 -6.96
N ARG A 91 3.90 14.16 -7.48
CA ARG A 91 4.26 14.07 -8.91
C ARG A 91 3.38 13.10 -9.73
N GLY A 92 2.32 12.56 -9.14
CA GLY A 92 1.43 11.60 -9.79
C GLY A 92 2.00 10.17 -9.93
N LEU A 93 3.27 9.94 -9.56
CA LEU A 93 3.95 8.66 -9.75
C LEU A 93 3.30 7.52 -8.93
N MET A 94 2.79 7.82 -7.72
CA MET A 94 2.06 6.83 -6.92
C MET A 94 0.78 6.36 -7.60
N SER A 95 0.10 7.21 -8.37
CA SER A 95 -1.09 6.80 -9.13
C SER A 95 -0.73 5.85 -10.28
N VAL A 96 0.37 6.12 -10.97
CA VAL A 96 0.89 5.20 -12.00
C VAL A 96 1.30 3.87 -11.39
N ALA A 97 2.03 3.91 -10.26
CA ALA A 97 2.44 2.70 -9.54
C ALA A 97 1.24 1.89 -9.05
N LEU A 98 0.22 2.55 -8.47
CA LEU A 98 -0.98 1.86 -7.98
C LEU A 98 -1.74 1.16 -9.11
N LYS A 99 -1.83 1.73 -10.32
CA LYS A 99 -2.43 1.04 -11.47
C LYS A 99 -1.73 -0.29 -11.78
N LEU A 100 -0.39 -0.28 -11.79
CA LEU A 100 0.39 -1.51 -12.03
C LEU A 100 0.25 -2.53 -10.88
N VAL A 101 0.15 -2.06 -9.64
CA VAL A 101 -0.12 -2.93 -8.48
C VAL A 101 -1.51 -3.55 -8.57
N LEU A 102 -2.52 -2.80 -8.98
CA LEU A 102 -3.89 -3.32 -9.18
C LEU A 102 -3.93 -4.42 -10.24
N GLU A 103 -3.15 -4.29 -11.31
CA GLU A 103 -3.01 -5.39 -12.30
C GLU A 103 -2.46 -6.66 -11.64
N LYS A 104 -1.44 -6.55 -10.78
CA LYS A 104 -0.91 -7.70 -10.03
C LYS A 104 -1.93 -8.29 -9.06
N ILE A 105 -2.67 -7.46 -8.35
CA ILE A 105 -3.70 -7.89 -7.41
C ILE A 105 -4.80 -8.70 -8.13
N PHE A 106 -5.32 -8.17 -9.21
CA PHE A 106 -6.46 -8.78 -9.89
C PHE A 106 -6.05 -9.89 -10.86
N MET A 107 -4.93 -9.74 -11.59
CA MET A 107 -4.54 -10.69 -12.63
C MET A 107 -3.60 -11.79 -12.14
N GLU A 108 -2.66 -11.47 -11.22
CA GLU A 108 -1.69 -12.44 -10.72
C GLU A 108 -2.17 -13.10 -9.41
N LEU A 109 -2.54 -12.28 -8.39
CA LEU A 109 -3.06 -12.80 -7.12
C LEU A 109 -4.51 -13.31 -7.24
N LYS A 110 -5.23 -12.93 -8.30
CA LYS A 110 -6.62 -13.35 -8.58
C LYS A 110 -7.55 -13.06 -7.41
N LEU A 111 -7.38 -11.90 -6.78
CA LEU A 111 -8.33 -11.41 -5.79
C LEU A 111 -9.54 -10.80 -6.50
N HIS A 112 -10.69 -10.87 -5.84
CA HIS A 112 -11.92 -10.23 -6.32
C HIS A 112 -12.05 -8.80 -5.79
N ARG A 113 -11.49 -8.55 -4.59
CA ARG A 113 -11.67 -7.30 -3.87
C ARG A 113 -10.39 -6.85 -3.18
N ILE A 114 -10.13 -5.55 -3.21
CA ILE A 114 -9.08 -4.90 -2.44
C ILE A 114 -9.63 -3.72 -1.66
N GLU A 115 -9.29 -3.61 -0.37
CA GLU A 115 -9.74 -2.54 0.52
C GLU A 115 -8.60 -1.65 0.95
N ALA A 116 -8.84 -0.34 1.01
CA ALA A 116 -7.91 0.64 1.55
C ALA A 116 -8.57 1.41 2.69
N ASN A 117 -7.96 1.36 3.88
CA ASN A 117 -8.44 2.06 5.06
C ASN A 117 -7.60 3.31 5.28
N ILE A 118 -8.22 4.49 5.21
CA ILE A 118 -7.50 5.77 5.14
C ILE A 118 -8.01 6.69 6.24
N GLN A 119 -7.08 7.27 7.02
CA GLN A 119 -7.43 8.27 8.01
C GLN A 119 -8.08 9.49 7.34
N PRO A 120 -9.15 10.08 7.91
CA PRO A 120 -9.87 11.20 7.30
C PRO A 120 -8.99 12.42 6.99
N VAL A 121 -7.90 12.61 7.74
CA VAL A 121 -6.95 13.71 7.55
C VAL A 121 -5.97 13.49 6.38
N ASN A 122 -5.89 12.25 5.86
CA ASN A 122 -4.96 11.90 4.78
C ASN A 122 -5.56 12.17 3.40
N THR A 123 -5.81 13.45 3.09
CA THR A 123 -6.37 13.88 1.81
C THR A 123 -5.58 13.37 0.59
N PRO A 124 -4.23 13.39 0.57
CA PRO A 124 -3.49 12.86 -0.59
C PRO A 124 -3.79 11.39 -0.87
N SER A 125 -3.93 10.57 0.17
CA SER A 125 -4.25 9.15 0.05
C SER A 125 -5.69 8.93 -0.44
N ILE A 126 -6.65 9.72 0.07
CA ILE A 126 -8.05 9.69 -0.38
C ILE A 126 -8.12 10.00 -1.88
N LEU A 127 -7.45 11.05 -2.33
CA LEU A 127 -7.40 11.42 -3.74
C LEU A 127 -6.73 10.33 -4.61
N LEU A 128 -5.68 9.68 -4.09
CA LEU A 128 -4.98 8.61 -4.80
C LEU A 128 -5.91 7.44 -5.09
N VAL A 129 -6.60 6.91 -4.08
CA VAL A 129 -7.50 5.76 -4.26
C VAL A 129 -8.73 6.11 -5.09
N THR A 130 -9.33 7.29 -4.87
CA THR A 130 -10.50 7.74 -5.64
C THR A 130 -10.18 7.87 -7.14
N ARG A 131 -9.01 8.42 -7.49
CA ARG A 131 -8.56 8.53 -8.89
C ARG A 131 -8.26 7.16 -9.53
N ASN A 132 -8.04 6.14 -8.73
CA ASN A 132 -7.81 4.77 -9.19
C ASN A 132 -9.07 3.89 -9.08
N GLY A 133 -10.25 4.50 -8.95
CA GLY A 133 -11.55 3.82 -9.05
C GLY A 133 -12.07 3.23 -7.74
N PHE A 134 -11.39 3.43 -6.60
CA PHE A 134 -11.92 2.97 -5.33
C PHE A 134 -13.17 3.76 -4.91
N ILE A 135 -14.14 3.06 -4.37
CA ILE A 135 -15.39 3.61 -3.87
C ILE A 135 -15.34 3.66 -2.34
N LYS A 136 -15.74 4.80 -1.77
CA LYS A 136 -15.88 4.93 -0.32
C LYS A 136 -17.15 4.20 0.14
N GLU A 137 -16.98 3.16 0.93
CA GLU A 137 -18.10 2.34 1.43
C GLU A 137 -18.51 2.68 2.86
N GLY A 138 -17.68 3.38 3.62
CA GLY A 138 -18.05 3.69 4.98
C GLY A 138 -16.98 4.40 5.80
N PHE A 139 -17.31 4.54 7.08
CA PHE A 139 -16.49 5.13 8.11
C PHE A 139 -16.50 4.21 9.35
N SER A 140 -15.35 3.99 9.93
CA SER A 140 -15.20 3.18 11.15
C SER A 140 -14.42 3.96 12.19
N GLN A 141 -15.06 4.17 13.36
CA GLN A 141 -14.43 4.84 14.49
C GLN A 141 -13.45 3.91 15.17
N ARG A 142 -12.31 4.44 15.63
CA ARG A 142 -11.28 3.69 16.39
C ARG A 142 -10.95 2.34 15.76
N TYR A 143 -10.70 2.35 14.46
CA TYR A 143 -10.64 1.15 13.63
C TYR A 143 -9.28 0.48 13.64
N LEU A 144 -8.20 1.25 13.44
CA LEU A 144 -6.84 0.74 13.42
C LEU A 144 -5.98 1.43 14.49
N LYS A 145 -5.11 0.65 15.12
CA LYS A 145 -4.15 1.14 16.11
C LYS A 145 -2.86 1.57 15.40
N ILE A 146 -2.59 2.86 15.38
CA ILE A 146 -1.40 3.46 14.77
C ILE A 146 -0.72 4.32 15.85
N ASN A 147 0.58 4.14 16.04
CA ASN A 147 1.36 4.86 17.07
C ASN A 147 0.70 4.79 18.46
N ASN A 148 0.24 3.61 18.87
CA ASN A 148 -0.47 3.33 20.12
C ASN A 148 -1.82 4.02 20.30
N GLN A 149 -2.39 4.62 19.27
CA GLN A 149 -3.72 5.25 19.28
C GLN A 149 -4.67 4.53 18.33
N TRP A 150 -5.92 4.30 18.78
CA TRP A 150 -6.99 3.81 17.93
C TRP A 150 -7.58 4.97 17.11
N LEU A 151 -7.39 4.95 15.79
CA LEU A 151 -7.74 6.03 14.88
C LEU A 151 -8.90 5.68 13.96
N ASP A 152 -9.68 6.70 13.62
CA ASP A 152 -10.80 6.59 12.70
C ASP A 152 -10.32 6.44 11.26
N HIS A 153 -11.05 5.67 10.47
CA HIS A 153 -10.72 5.45 9.07
C HIS A 153 -11.96 5.49 8.17
N PHE A 154 -11.82 6.11 7.00
CA PHE A 154 -12.69 5.84 5.87
C PHE A 154 -12.33 4.49 5.26
N ARG A 155 -13.32 3.70 4.90
CA ARG A 155 -13.14 2.44 4.20
C ARG A 155 -13.41 2.63 2.72
N PHE A 156 -12.42 2.36 1.91
CA PHE A 156 -12.51 2.35 0.45
C PHE A 156 -12.34 0.93 -0.06
N ALA A 157 -12.98 0.60 -1.18
CA ALA A 157 -12.83 -0.69 -1.82
C ALA A 157 -12.86 -0.57 -3.34
N LEU A 158 -12.23 -1.53 -4.01
CA LEU A 158 -12.28 -1.72 -5.44
C LEU A 158 -12.50 -3.20 -5.72
N THR A 159 -13.52 -3.53 -6.51
CA THR A 159 -13.77 -4.90 -7.00
C THR A 159 -13.13 -5.12 -8.36
N TYR A 160 -12.96 -6.38 -8.74
CA TYR A 160 -12.45 -6.75 -10.07
C TYR A 160 -13.34 -6.18 -11.19
N GLU A 161 -14.67 -6.22 -11.03
CA GLU A 161 -15.64 -5.72 -12.00
C GLU A 161 -15.50 -4.20 -12.19
N ASP A 162 -15.41 -3.44 -11.10
CA ASP A 162 -15.24 -1.99 -11.16
C ASP A 162 -13.88 -1.62 -11.77
N TRP A 163 -12.83 -2.39 -11.46
CA TRP A 163 -11.51 -2.18 -12.03
C TRP A 163 -11.51 -2.41 -13.54
N VAL A 164 -12.17 -3.48 -14.03
CA VAL A 164 -12.29 -3.77 -15.47
C VAL A 164 -13.09 -2.69 -16.18
N ALA A 165 -14.16 -2.19 -15.56
CA ALA A 165 -15.01 -1.14 -16.14
C ALA A 165 -14.31 0.23 -16.26
N ASN A 166 -13.29 0.49 -15.42
CA ASN A 166 -12.55 1.76 -15.37
C ASN A 166 -11.17 1.70 -16.07
N ARG A 167 -10.90 0.64 -16.82
CA ARG A 167 -9.61 0.37 -17.48
C ARG A 167 -9.44 1.09 -18.83
#